data_439b78078de076d14f71edd8617d0369
#
_entry.id   439b78078de076d14f71edd8617d0369
#
_cell.length_a   1.000
_cell.length_b   1.000
_cell.length_c   1.000
_cell.angle_alpha   90.00
_cell.angle_beta   90.00
_cell.angle_gamma   90.00
#
_symmetry.space_group_name_H-M   'P 1'
#
loop_
_entity.id
_entity.type
_entity.pdbx_description
1 polymer ?
#
loop_
_entity_poly.entity_id
_entity_poly.type
_entity_poly.pdbx_seq_one_letter_code
_entity_poly.pdbx_strand_id
1 'polypeptide(L)'
;MKKILPLMSICLLGFFSAWGQKTPRFKVIALYENGGHHVEYSKRAKIWLDKLAADSNFTIDYIQNTDKIDDAFLANYQLFIQLDYPPYAWKDKAVTAFQNYIEQGKGGWIGFHHATLLGEFDGYPMWQWFSKFMGGIRYKNYIATFVKAKVNVEDRSHPVMKGVSPAFIVEKEEFYTYDKSPRPNVHVLAAVDEKTYVPDSDIKMGDHPVIWTNPDVKARNVYIFMGHSPILFDSRDYTTIFSNAIFWAAGKN
;
A
#
# COMPACT_ATOMS: atom_id res chain seq x y z
N MET A 1 12.84 6.52 -85.07
CA MET A 1 13.47 5.84 -83.96
C MET A 1 13.06 6.52 -82.65
N LYS A 2 12.07 5.94 -81.92
CA LYS A 2 11.57 6.48 -80.64
C LYS A 2 12.32 5.79 -79.51
N LYS A 3 13.06 6.56 -78.70
CA LYS A 3 13.76 6.06 -77.52
C LYS A 3 12.76 5.94 -76.34
N ILE A 4 12.60 4.74 -75.84
CA ILE A 4 11.82 4.44 -74.61
C ILE A 4 12.79 4.52 -73.43
N LEU A 5 12.48 5.42 -72.48
CA LEU A 5 13.20 5.54 -71.21
C LEU A 5 12.51 4.63 -70.18
N PRO A 6 13.22 3.77 -69.42
CA PRO A 6 12.60 2.97 -68.38
C PRO A 6 12.38 3.81 -67.11
N LEU A 7 11.16 3.76 -66.60
CA LEU A 7 10.75 4.36 -65.35
C LEU A 7 11.24 3.47 -64.18
N MET A 8 12.21 3.94 -63.44
CA MET A 8 12.73 3.22 -62.27
C MET A 8 11.86 3.52 -61.04
N SER A 9 11.04 2.55 -60.65
CA SER A 9 10.16 2.63 -59.50
C SER A 9 10.98 2.42 -58.21
N ILE A 10 11.21 3.46 -57.44
CA ILE A 10 11.90 3.38 -56.13
C ILE A 10 10.82 2.97 -55.08
N CYS A 11 10.88 1.69 -54.66
CA CYS A 11 10.14 1.23 -53.50
C CYS A 11 10.82 1.75 -52.22
N LEU A 12 10.24 2.77 -51.59
CA LEU A 12 10.57 3.17 -50.21
C LEU A 12 10.02 2.12 -49.26
N LEU A 13 10.91 1.23 -48.77
CA LEU A 13 10.64 0.36 -47.65
C LEU A 13 10.68 1.21 -46.35
N GLY A 14 9.49 1.62 -45.88
CA GLY A 14 9.34 2.27 -44.59
C GLY A 14 9.63 1.28 -43.49
N PHE A 15 10.75 1.44 -42.81
CA PHE A 15 11.03 0.74 -41.55
C PHE A 15 10.10 1.29 -40.46
N PHE A 16 8.97 0.64 -40.22
CA PHE A 16 8.20 0.81 -39.01
C PHE A 16 8.98 0.16 -37.88
N SER A 17 9.71 0.96 -37.09
CA SER A 17 10.23 0.54 -35.81
C SER A 17 9.05 0.26 -34.88
N ALA A 18 8.63 -0.99 -34.78
CA ALA A 18 7.72 -1.43 -33.76
C ALA A 18 8.44 -1.26 -32.41
N TRP A 19 8.13 -0.19 -31.70
CA TRP A 19 8.52 -0.05 -30.31
C TRP A 19 7.77 -1.12 -29.53
N GLY A 20 8.43 -2.25 -29.33
CA GLY A 20 7.88 -3.33 -28.54
C GLY A 20 7.61 -2.84 -27.12
N GLN A 21 6.34 -2.75 -26.74
CA GLN A 21 5.94 -2.46 -25.36
C GLN A 21 6.57 -3.52 -24.45
N LYS A 22 7.44 -3.11 -23.54
CA LYS A 22 8.06 -4.04 -22.58
C LYS A 22 6.96 -4.67 -21.74
N THR A 23 6.94 -5.99 -21.66
CA THR A 23 6.01 -6.71 -20.77
C THR A 23 6.16 -6.19 -19.33
N PRO A 24 5.09 -5.82 -18.65
CA PRO A 24 5.15 -5.37 -17.25
C PRO A 24 5.78 -6.43 -16.35
N ARG A 25 6.61 -5.99 -15.40
CA ARG A 25 7.29 -6.88 -14.44
C ARG A 25 6.31 -7.60 -13.53
N PHE A 26 5.22 -6.94 -13.17
CA PHE A 26 4.11 -7.45 -12.33
C PHE A 26 2.91 -6.52 -12.44
N LYS A 27 1.78 -6.99 -11.91
CA LYS A 27 0.53 -6.23 -11.84
C LYS A 27 0.13 -5.98 -10.40
N VAL A 28 -0.36 -4.78 -10.15
CA VAL A 28 -0.84 -4.32 -8.84
C VAL A 28 -2.33 -4.00 -8.94
N ILE A 29 -3.10 -4.38 -7.92
CA ILE A 29 -4.45 -3.87 -7.68
C ILE A 29 -4.44 -2.96 -6.47
N ALA A 30 -4.97 -1.75 -6.58
CA ALA A 30 -5.14 -0.82 -5.48
C ALA A 30 -6.62 -0.59 -5.19
N LEU A 31 -7.04 -0.97 -3.99
CA LEU A 31 -8.37 -0.69 -3.45
C LEU A 31 -8.28 0.59 -2.63
N TYR A 32 -9.04 1.63 -3.00
CA TYR A 32 -9.00 2.92 -2.32
C TYR A 32 -10.40 3.40 -1.94
N GLU A 33 -10.47 4.16 -0.86
CA GLU A 33 -11.70 4.84 -0.47
C GLU A 33 -11.92 6.07 -1.37
N ASN A 34 -13.16 6.24 -1.84
CA ASN A 34 -13.55 7.38 -2.68
C ASN A 34 -14.56 8.26 -1.93
N GLY A 35 -14.20 8.66 -0.73
CA GLY A 35 -15.06 9.46 0.15
C GLY A 35 -14.33 9.83 1.43
N GLY A 36 -15.06 10.43 2.36
CA GLY A 36 -14.54 10.76 3.68
C GLY A 36 -13.36 11.76 3.67
N HIS A 37 -12.50 11.62 4.66
CA HIS A 37 -11.41 12.56 4.91
C HIS A 37 -10.12 12.26 4.14
N HIS A 38 -10.01 11.09 3.46
CA HIS A 38 -8.78 10.58 2.84
C HIS A 38 -8.69 10.81 1.32
N VAL A 39 -9.66 11.51 0.74
CA VAL A 39 -9.73 11.75 -0.72
C VAL A 39 -8.46 12.42 -1.25
N GLU A 40 -7.91 13.40 -0.52
CA GLU A 40 -6.70 14.11 -0.96
C GLU A 40 -5.45 13.23 -0.86
N TYR A 41 -5.34 12.38 0.16
CA TYR A 41 -4.28 11.39 0.24
C TYR A 41 -4.38 10.40 -0.92
N SER A 42 -5.56 9.81 -1.16
CA SER A 42 -5.77 8.83 -2.25
C SER A 42 -5.47 9.43 -3.63
N LYS A 43 -5.84 10.69 -3.89
CA LYS A 43 -5.49 11.40 -5.13
C LYS A 43 -3.97 11.53 -5.29
N ARG A 44 -3.27 11.97 -4.24
CA ARG A 44 -1.82 12.13 -4.25
C ARG A 44 -1.11 10.80 -4.40
N ALA A 45 -1.58 9.77 -3.68
CA ALA A 45 -1.08 8.40 -3.79
C ALA A 45 -1.16 7.86 -5.22
N LYS A 46 -2.31 8.03 -5.91
CA LYS A 46 -2.50 7.59 -7.29
C LYS A 46 -1.52 8.25 -8.25
N ILE A 47 -1.34 9.57 -8.17
CA ILE A 47 -0.38 10.31 -9.02
C ILE A 47 1.03 9.76 -8.81
N TRP A 48 1.43 9.54 -7.55
CA TRP A 48 2.76 9.01 -7.23
C TRP A 48 2.92 7.56 -7.68
N LEU A 49 1.91 6.71 -7.47
CA LEU A 49 1.91 5.31 -7.89
C LEU A 49 1.96 5.16 -9.40
N ASP A 50 1.20 5.96 -10.16
CA ASP A 50 1.19 5.93 -11.62
C ASP A 50 2.56 6.30 -12.17
N LYS A 51 3.19 7.33 -11.59
CA LYS A 51 4.58 7.69 -11.94
C LYS A 51 5.56 6.57 -11.64
N LEU A 52 5.50 5.98 -10.44
CA LEU A 52 6.39 4.88 -10.05
C LEU A 52 6.18 3.66 -10.95
N ALA A 53 4.94 3.35 -11.30
CA ALA A 53 4.60 2.25 -12.20
C ALA A 53 5.21 2.44 -13.60
N ALA A 54 5.06 3.64 -14.16
CA ALA A 54 5.66 3.98 -15.45
C ALA A 54 7.20 3.90 -15.42
N ASP A 55 7.83 4.50 -14.40
CA ASP A 55 9.30 4.53 -14.26
C ASP A 55 9.89 3.13 -14.04
N SER A 56 9.13 2.22 -13.42
CA SER A 56 9.61 0.89 -12.99
C SER A 56 9.04 -0.29 -13.78
N ASN A 57 8.25 -0.01 -14.81
CA ASN A 57 7.66 -1.01 -15.72
C ASN A 57 6.79 -2.05 -14.99
N PHE A 58 5.84 -1.61 -14.18
CA PHE A 58 4.74 -2.42 -13.69
C PHE A 58 3.39 -1.75 -14.02
N THR A 59 2.29 -2.47 -13.91
CA THR A 59 0.95 -1.90 -14.11
C THR A 59 0.18 -1.87 -12.81
N ILE A 60 -0.73 -0.90 -12.70
CA ILE A 60 -1.60 -0.76 -11.53
C ILE A 60 -3.03 -0.51 -12.00
N ASP A 61 -3.97 -1.27 -11.46
CA ASP A 61 -5.39 -1.07 -11.62
C ASP A 61 -5.98 -0.55 -10.30
N TYR A 62 -7.06 0.25 -10.39
CA TYR A 62 -7.69 0.87 -9.23
C TYR A 62 -9.15 0.45 -9.11
N ILE A 63 -9.58 0.09 -7.90
CA ILE A 63 -10.98 -0.20 -7.57
C ILE A 63 -11.41 0.56 -6.32
N GLN A 64 -12.71 0.89 -6.24
CA GLN A 64 -13.30 1.69 -5.14
C GLN A 64 -14.20 0.87 -4.23
N ASN A 65 -14.39 -0.41 -4.51
CA ASN A 65 -15.18 -1.34 -3.72
C ASN A 65 -14.70 -2.76 -3.95
N THR A 66 -15.28 -3.69 -3.19
CA THR A 66 -14.89 -5.10 -3.21
C THR A 66 -15.73 -5.97 -4.15
N ASP A 67 -16.64 -5.40 -4.96
CA ASP A 67 -17.62 -6.15 -5.75
C ASP A 67 -16.99 -7.10 -6.78
N LYS A 68 -15.84 -6.71 -7.34
CA LYS A 68 -15.12 -7.51 -8.34
C LYS A 68 -14.17 -8.54 -7.73
N ILE A 69 -13.90 -8.43 -6.44
CA ILE A 69 -12.89 -9.27 -5.78
C ILE A 69 -13.43 -10.69 -5.62
N ASP A 70 -12.72 -11.64 -6.22
CA ASP A 70 -12.82 -13.09 -6.03
C ASP A 70 -11.46 -13.72 -6.35
N ASP A 71 -11.33 -15.04 -6.18
CA ASP A 71 -10.06 -15.76 -6.43
C ASP A 71 -9.55 -15.58 -7.85
N ALA A 72 -10.42 -15.62 -8.86
CA ALA A 72 -10.06 -15.46 -10.26
C ALA A 72 -9.57 -14.03 -10.57
N PHE A 73 -10.23 -13.01 -9.99
CA PHE A 73 -9.81 -11.63 -10.10
C PHE A 73 -8.43 -11.42 -9.48
N LEU A 74 -8.23 -11.86 -8.22
CA LEU A 74 -6.97 -11.68 -7.50
C LEU A 74 -5.81 -12.47 -8.11
N ALA A 75 -6.06 -13.58 -8.78
CA ALA A 75 -5.03 -14.37 -9.47
C ALA A 75 -4.28 -13.58 -10.57
N ASN A 76 -4.82 -12.45 -11.03
CA ASN A 76 -4.17 -11.59 -12.02
C ASN A 76 -3.12 -10.64 -11.44
N TYR A 77 -3.03 -10.51 -10.10
CA TYR A 77 -2.21 -9.49 -9.45
C TYR A 77 -1.19 -10.12 -8.50
N GLN A 78 0.03 -9.61 -8.54
CA GLN A 78 1.12 -10.01 -7.64
C GLN A 78 1.14 -9.18 -6.36
N LEU A 79 0.42 -8.06 -6.33
CA LEU A 79 0.35 -7.17 -5.17
C LEU A 79 -1.04 -6.57 -5.03
N PHE A 80 -1.57 -6.61 -3.81
CA PHE A 80 -2.79 -5.91 -3.40
C PHE A 80 -2.39 -4.74 -2.49
N ILE A 81 -2.74 -3.51 -2.88
CA ILE A 81 -2.57 -2.31 -2.06
C ILE A 81 -3.94 -1.88 -1.54
N GLN A 82 -4.09 -1.79 -0.23
CA GLN A 82 -5.27 -1.29 0.46
C GLN A 82 -5.00 0.15 0.92
N LEU A 83 -5.33 1.11 0.02
CA LEU A 83 -5.19 2.55 0.30
C LEU A 83 -6.41 3.02 1.10
N ASP A 84 -6.24 3.25 2.37
CA ASP A 84 -7.28 3.79 3.30
C ASP A 84 -8.65 3.12 3.21
N TYR A 85 -8.75 1.92 2.68
CA TYR A 85 -10.02 1.20 2.60
C TYR A 85 -10.20 0.35 3.87
N PRO A 86 -11.31 0.55 4.62
CA PRO A 86 -11.50 -0.14 5.89
C PRO A 86 -11.77 -1.64 5.70
N PRO A 87 -11.46 -2.49 6.72
CA PRO A 87 -11.70 -3.92 6.66
C PRO A 87 -13.14 -4.32 7.08
N TYR A 88 -14.12 -3.49 6.84
CA TYR A 88 -15.55 -3.79 7.06
C TYR A 88 -16.34 -3.49 5.78
N ALA A 89 -17.59 -3.95 5.72
CA ALA A 89 -18.46 -3.85 4.54
C ALA A 89 -17.93 -4.55 3.27
N TRP A 90 -16.97 -5.46 3.40
CA TRP A 90 -16.52 -6.28 2.28
C TRP A 90 -17.59 -7.34 1.93
N LYS A 91 -17.72 -7.66 0.65
CA LYS A 91 -18.57 -8.77 0.20
C LYS A 91 -17.99 -10.11 0.64
N ASP A 92 -18.82 -11.07 1.03
CA ASP A 92 -18.38 -12.38 1.55
C ASP A 92 -17.40 -13.11 0.59
N LYS A 93 -17.66 -13.05 -0.72
CA LYS A 93 -16.74 -13.63 -1.71
C LYS A 93 -15.38 -12.96 -1.71
N ALA A 94 -15.35 -11.62 -1.48
CA ALA A 94 -14.11 -10.86 -1.42
C ALA A 94 -13.33 -11.15 -0.14
N VAL A 95 -14.03 -11.29 0.99
CA VAL A 95 -13.47 -11.74 2.27
C VAL A 95 -12.74 -13.08 2.10
N THR A 96 -13.43 -14.09 1.53
CA THR A 96 -12.88 -15.43 1.32
C THR A 96 -11.69 -15.41 0.36
N ALA A 97 -11.82 -14.71 -0.76
CA ALA A 97 -10.75 -14.63 -1.76
C ALA A 97 -9.50 -13.92 -1.21
N PHE A 98 -9.68 -12.84 -0.45
CA PHE A 98 -8.57 -12.13 0.15
C PHE A 98 -7.85 -12.98 1.22
N GLN A 99 -8.58 -13.69 2.09
CA GLN A 99 -7.99 -14.64 3.04
C GLN A 99 -7.14 -15.68 2.32
N ASN A 100 -7.70 -16.33 1.29
CA ASN A 100 -6.97 -17.30 0.46
C ASN A 100 -5.72 -16.70 -0.19
N TYR A 101 -5.83 -15.47 -0.68
CA TYR A 101 -4.72 -14.75 -1.33
C TYR A 101 -3.55 -14.55 -0.36
N ILE A 102 -3.83 -14.15 0.87
CA ILE A 102 -2.83 -13.92 1.92
C ILE A 102 -2.29 -15.24 2.48
N GLU A 103 -3.16 -16.15 2.90
CA GLU A 103 -2.74 -17.41 3.58
C GLU A 103 -1.97 -18.34 2.66
N GLN A 104 -2.34 -18.39 1.38
CA GLN A 104 -1.68 -19.24 0.39
C GLN A 104 -0.46 -18.58 -0.27
N GLY A 105 -0.22 -17.28 -0.02
CA GLY A 105 0.90 -16.56 -0.62
C GLY A 105 0.74 -16.35 -2.12
N LYS A 106 -0.50 -16.16 -2.61
CA LYS A 106 -0.78 -15.95 -4.04
C LYS A 106 -0.25 -14.62 -4.56
N GLY A 107 -0.10 -13.63 -3.66
CA GLY A 107 0.53 -12.34 -3.92
C GLY A 107 0.79 -11.61 -2.61
N GLY A 108 1.42 -10.42 -2.68
CA GLY A 108 1.71 -9.60 -1.51
C GLY A 108 0.60 -8.64 -1.14
N TRP A 109 0.72 -8.02 0.04
CA TRP A 109 -0.21 -7.02 0.52
C TRP A 109 0.49 -5.83 1.16
N ILE A 110 -0.04 -4.63 0.91
CA ILE A 110 0.31 -3.40 1.62
C ILE A 110 -0.98 -2.75 2.08
N GLY A 111 -1.09 -2.45 3.38
CA GLY A 111 -2.24 -1.74 3.94
C GLY A 111 -1.83 -0.43 4.58
N PHE A 112 -2.72 0.54 4.49
CA PHE A 112 -2.53 1.87 5.05
C PHE A 112 -3.66 2.20 6.01
N HIS A 113 -3.37 3.02 6.99
CA HIS A 113 -4.24 3.77 7.89
C HIS A 113 -5.56 3.05 8.23
N HIS A 114 -6.65 3.26 7.45
CA HIS A 114 -7.95 2.61 7.64
C HIS A 114 -7.94 1.08 7.61
N ALA A 115 -6.89 0.45 7.11
CA ALA A 115 -6.77 -1.00 7.20
C ALA A 115 -6.76 -1.52 8.66
N THR A 116 -6.55 -0.65 9.64
CA THR A 116 -6.66 -0.97 11.07
C THR A 116 -7.91 -0.43 11.76
N LEU A 117 -8.93 0.01 11.04
CA LEU A 117 -10.26 0.24 11.60
C LEU A 117 -10.95 -1.09 11.93
N LEU A 118 -10.42 -1.78 12.94
CA LEU A 118 -10.82 -3.11 13.37
C LEU A 118 -11.76 -3.01 14.57
N GLY A 119 -13.03 -3.09 14.31
CA GLY A 119 -14.10 -2.95 15.31
C GLY A 119 -15.46 -3.27 14.71
N GLU A 120 -16.49 -2.82 15.39
CA GLU A 120 -17.86 -2.82 14.89
C GLU A 120 -18.16 -1.42 14.38
N PHE A 121 -18.34 -1.27 13.06
CA PHE A 121 -18.57 0.00 12.41
C PHE A 121 -19.77 -0.09 11.46
N ASP A 122 -20.64 0.89 11.47
CA ASP A 122 -21.78 1.02 10.55
C ASP A 122 -22.67 -0.23 10.50
N GLY A 123 -22.79 -0.94 11.65
CA GLY A 123 -23.57 -2.18 11.76
C GLY A 123 -22.85 -3.43 11.25
N TYR A 124 -21.64 -3.34 10.79
CA TYR A 124 -20.82 -4.49 10.39
C TYR A 124 -20.02 -5.02 11.58
N PRO A 125 -19.94 -6.36 11.76
CA PRO A 125 -19.10 -6.95 12.79
C PRO A 125 -17.63 -6.81 12.43
N MET A 126 -16.77 -6.85 13.46
CA MET A 126 -15.32 -6.89 13.27
C MET A 126 -14.91 -8.16 12.51
N TRP A 127 -14.10 -8.01 11.48
CA TRP A 127 -13.50 -9.13 10.74
C TRP A 127 -12.38 -9.76 11.57
N GLN A 128 -12.71 -10.81 12.34
CA GLN A 128 -11.82 -11.45 13.31
C GLN A 128 -10.52 -11.96 12.69
N TRP A 129 -10.60 -12.56 11.50
CA TRP A 129 -9.41 -13.01 10.78
C TRP A 129 -8.46 -11.84 10.46
N PHE A 130 -9.02 -10.73 9.98
CA PHE A 130 -8.22 -9.55 9.64
C PHE A 130 -7.57 -8.92 10.90
N SER A 131 -8.30 -8.87 12.02
CA SER A 131 -7.73 -8.48 13.31
C SER A 131 -6.53 -9.37 13.68
N LYS A 132 -6.67 -10.69 13.58
CA LYS A 132 -5.56 -11.64 13.82
C LYS A 132 -4.39 -11.38 12.86
N PHE A 133 -4.67 -11.15 11.57
CA PHE A 133 -3.68 -10.80 10.56
C PHE A 133 -2.92 -9.51 10.91
N MET A 134 -3.59 -8.54 11.52
CA MET A 134 -3.00 -7.26 11.96
C MET A 134 -2.37 -7.32 13.37
N GLY A 135 -2.15 -8.51 13.93
CA GLY A 135 -1.53 -8.68 15.24
C GLY A 135 -2.52 -8.85 16.39
N GLY A 136 -3.79 -9.09 16.10
CA GLY A 136 -4.86 -9.32 17.09
C GLY A 136 -5.36 -8.05 17.77
N ILE A 137 -5.20 -6.91 17.13
CA ILE A 137 -5.59 -5.59 17.64
C ILE A 137 -7.06 -5.28 17.36
N ARG A 138 -7.60 -4.35 18.15
CA ARG A 138 -8.88 -3.68 17.93
C ARG A 138 -8.66 -2.17 18.01
N TYR A 139 -9.24 -1.43 17.09
CA TYR A 139 -9.27 0.04 17.14
C TYR A 139 -9.92 0.50 18.46
N LYS A 140 -9.31 1.51 19.08
CA LYS A 140 -9.77 2.05 20.35
C LYS A 140 -10.15 3.52 20.26
N ASN A 141 -9.26 4.34 19.76
CA ASN A 141 -9.43 5.80 19.72
C ASN A 141 -8.45 6.43 18.71
N TYR A 142 -8.59 7.72 18.48
CA TYR A 142 -7.70 8.51 17.63
C TYR A 142 -7.48 9.91 18.18
N ILE A 143 -6.40 10.55 17.77
CA ILE A 143 -6.13 11.95 18.06
C ILE A 143 -6.85 12.76 16.99
N ALA A 144 -7.92 13.50 17.40
CA ALA A 144 -8.81 14.21 16.48
C ALA A 144 -8.14 15.38 15.71
N THR A 145 -6.95 15.82 16.14
CA THR A 145 -6.16 16.83 15.44
C THR A 145 -4.91 16.18 14.84
N PHE A 146 -4.52 16.62 13.65
CA PHE A 146 -3.25 16.15 13.10
C PHE A 146 -2.08 16.54 14.00
N VAL A 147 -1.20 15.59 14.23
CA VAL A 147 0.01 15.80 14.99
C VAL A 147 1.26 15.51 14.15
N LYS A 148 2.31 16.26 14.44
CA LYS A 148 3.67 15.95 14.03
C LYS A 148 4.28 14.97 15.03
N ALA A 149 5.04 13.99 14.55
CA ALA A 149 5.68 13.01 15.41
C ALA A 149 6.99 12.48 14.81
N LYS A 150 7.89 12.00 15.68
CA LYS A 150 9.08 11.26 15.27
C LYS A 150 8.78 9.77 15.25
N VAL A 151 9.13 9.12 14.15
CA VAL A 151 9.08 7.66 13.98
C VAL A 151 10.51 7.12 14.04
N ASN A 152 10.75 6.15 14.92
CA ASN A 152 12.02 5.46 15.05
C ASN A 152 11.98 4.12 14.30
N VAL A 153 12.99 3.86 13.46
CA VAL A 153 13.14 2.60 12.75
C VAL A 153 13.77 1.57 13.68
N GLU A 154 13.10 0.43 13.88
CA GLU A 154 13.57 -0.64 14.77
C GLU A 154 14.34 -1.72 14.01
N ASP A 155 13.86 -2.14 12.83
CA ASP A 155 14.59 -3.09 11.98
C ASP A 155 15.07 -2.44 10.68
N ARG A 156 16.31 -1.99 10.67
CA ARG A 156 16.96 -1.39 9.50
C ARG A 156 17.44 -2.43 8.47
N SER A 157 17.44 -3.70 8.84
CA SER A 157 17.88 -4.80 7.97
C SER A 157 16.77 -5.28 7.04
N HIS A 158 15.51 -5.03 7.41
CA HIS A 158 14.37 -5.43 6.60
C HIS A 158 14.35 -4.67 5.24
N PRO A 159 14.11 -5.36 4.11
CA PRO A 159 14.14 -4.74 2.78
C PRO A 159 13.26 -3.50 2.63
N VAL A 160 12.11 -3.44 3.29
CA VAL A 160 11.20 -2.29 3.29
C VAL A 160 11.86 -1.04 3.86
N MET A 161 12.79 -1.20 4.82
CA MET A 161 13.47 -0.09 5.51
C MET A 161 14.82 0.29 4.88
N LYS A 162 15.19 -0.33 3.76
CA LYS A 162 16.47 -0.05 3.07
C LYS A 162 16.52 1.40 2.58
N GLY A 163 17.56 2.13 2.97
CA GLY A 163 17.77 3.54 2.58
C GLY A 163 16.92 4.55 3.34
N VAL A 164 16.11 4.09 4.32
CA VAL A 164 15.33 4.94 5.23
C VAL A 164 16.24 5.45 6.36
N SER A 165 16.02 6.69 6.80
CA SER A 165 16.72 7.29 7.94
C SER A 165 16.46 6.48 9.23
N PRO A 166 17.41 6.42 10.18
CA PRO A 166 17.21 5.71 11.46
C PRO A 166 15.99 6.20 12.25
N ALA A 167 15.62 7.46 12.05
CA ALA A 167 14.39 8.07 12.50
C ALA A 167 13.98 9.16 11.52
N PHE A 168 12.68 9.37 11.36
CA PHE A 168 12.14 10.40 10.48
C PHE A 168 10.95 11.11 11.12
N ILE A 169 10.61 12.27 10.59
CA ILE A 169 9.48 13.05 11.06
C ILE A 169 8.28 12.84 10.14
N VAL A 170 7.15 12.54 10.76
CA VAL A 170 5.83 12.61 10.14
C VAL A 170 5.25 13.98 10.51
N GLU A 171 5.14 14.87 9.54
CA GLU A 171 4.82 16.28 9.78
C GLU A 171 3.34 16.50 10.12
N LYS A 172 2.46 15.62 9.64
CA LYS A 172 1.02 15.77 9.80
C LYS A 172 0.31 14.44 9.60
N GLU A 173 -0.16 13.81 10.69
CA GLU A 173 -0.89 12.55 10.63
C GLU A 173 -1.95 12.47 11.74
N GLU A 174 -3.00 11.69 11.51
CA GLU A 174 -4.02 11.33 12.50
C GLU A 174 -3.62 9.99 13.13
N PHE A 175 -3.17 10.00 14.39
CA PHE A 175 -2.75 8.76 15.04
C PHE A 175 -3.92 8.04 15.72
N TYR A 176 -4.07 6.75 15.40
CA TYR A 176 -4.99 5.83 16.08
C TYR A 176 -4.31 5.20 17.30
N THR A 177 -5.12 4.75 18.22
CA THR A 177 -4.70 3.82 19.27
C THR A 177 -5.51 2.54 19.19
N TYR A 178 -4.92 1.46 19.67
CA TYR A 178 -5.54 0.13 19.72
C TYR A 178 -5.73 -0.31 21.16
N ASP A 179 -6.53 -1.36 21.37
CA ASP A 179 -6.77 -1.97 22.68
C ASP A 179 -5.49 -2.54 23.31
N LYS A 180 -4.50 -2.89 22.48
CA LYS A 180 -3.17 -3.39 22.86
C LYS A 180 -2.16 -3.17 21.75
N SER A 181 -0.87 -3.30 22.06
CA SER A 181 0.18 -3.29 21.03
C SER A 181 0.12 -4.56 20.17
N PRO A 182 0.28 -4.47 18.83
CA PRO A 182 0.38 -5.62 17.95
C PRO A 182 1.69 -6.41 18.10
N ARG A 183 2.71 -5.82 18.73
CA ARG A 183 4.11 -6.31 18.82
C ARG A 183 4.28 -7.79 19.15
N PRO A 184 3.51 -8.39 20.08
CA PRO A 184 3.70 -9.81 20.39
C PRO A 184 3.38 -10.76 19.23
N ASN A 185 2.63 -10.29 18.23
CA ASN A 185 2.10 -11.12 17.13
C ASN A 185 2.55 -10.64 15.74
N VAL A 186 3.47 -9.68 15.66
CA VAL A 186 3.96 -9.12 14.39
C VAL A 186 5.45 -8.80 14.49
N HIS A 187 6.10 -8.67 13.35
CA HIS A 187 7.47 -8.16 13.26
C HIS A 187 7.44 -6.64 13.04
N VAL A 188 7.79 -5.88 14.06
CA VAL A 188 7.76 -4.41 14.03
C VAL A 188 8.98 -3.88 13.29
N LEU A 189 8.76 -3.00 12.32
CA LEU A 189 9.80 -2.32 11.54
C LEU A 189 10.06 -0.89 12.03
N ALA A 190 9.01 -0.22 12.53
CA ALA A 190 9.12 1.13 13.09
C ALA A 190 8.00 1.41 14.10
N ALA A 191 8.29 2.27 15.08
CA ALA A 191 7.36 2.73 16.09
C ALA A 191 7.42 4.26 16.23
N VAL A 192 6.29 4.89 16.54
CA VAL A 192 6.23 6.32 16.83
C VAL A 192 6.66 6.58 18.28
N ASP A 193 7.42 7.64 18.48
CA ASP A 193 7.75 8.18 19.80
C ASP A 193 6.66 9.17 20.23
N GLU A 194 5.68 8.70 20.99
CA GLU A 194 4.52 9.48 21.42
C GLU A 194 4.89 10.69 22.33
N LYS A 195 6.14 10.74 22.83
CA LYS A 195 6.64 11.91 23.56
C LYS A 195 6.94 13.09 22.65
N THR A 196 6.99 12.84 21.35
CA THR A 196 7.30 13.85 20.32
C THR A 196 6.07 14.43 19.64
N TYR A 197 4.87 14.08 20.07
CA TYR A 197 3.63 14.62 19.51
C TYR A 197 3.57 16.14 19.64
N VAL A 198 3.29 16.81 18.52
CA VAL A 198 3.07 18.26 18.47
C VAL A 198 1.82 18.54 17.62
N PRO A 199 0.72 19.07 18.22
CA PRO A 199 0.54 19.30 19.64
C PRO A 199 0.57 18.01 20.48
N ASP A 200 0.91 18.12 21.76
CA ASP A 200 0.88 16.97 22.67
C ASP A 200 -0.55 16.42 22.83
N SER A 201 -0.67 15.15 23.14
CA SER A 201 -1.94 14.45 23.32
C SER A 201 -1.85 13.44 24.47
N ASP A 202 -2.94 13.31 25.22
CA ASP A 202 -3.11 12.27 26.23
C ASP A 202 -3.53 10.93 25.62
N ILE A 203 -3.90 10.91 24.32
CA ILE A 203 -4.25 9.69 23.59
C ILE A 203 -2.96 9.00 23.16
N LYS A 204 -2.54 8.03 23.95
CA LYS A 204 -1.26 7.31 23.83
C LYS A 204 -1.44 5.82 24.09
N MET A 205 -0.59 5.00 23.49
CA MET A 205 -0.49 3.54 23.72
C MET A 205 0.69 3.17 24.61
N GLY A 206 1.74 4.01 24.65
CA GLY A 206 3.03 3.72 25.27
C GLY A 206 3.97 2.97 24.32
N ASP A 207 3.65 1.74 23.94
CA ASP A 207 4.30 1.02 22.83
C ASP A 207 3.42 1.13 21.59
N HIS A 208 3.90 1.87 20.59
CA HIS A 208 3.08 2.24 19.42
C HIS A 208 3.76 1.91 18.09
N PRO A 209 3.76 0.63 17.67
CA PRO A 209 4.18 0.25 16.33
C PRO A 209 3.35 0.96 15.26
N VAL A 210 4.03 1.45 14.21
CA VAL A 210 3.40 2.15 13.07
C VAL A 210 3.75 1.54 11.72
N ILE A 211 4.77 0.67 11.66
CA ILE A 211 5.09 -0.13 10.47
C ILE A 211 5.45 -1.54 10.94
N TRP A 212 4.75 -2.55 10.37
CA TRP A 212 5.03 -3.94 10.73
C TRP A 212 4.67 -4.91 9.61
N THR A 213 5.17 -6.13 9.72
CA THR A 213 4.82 -7.29 8.90
C THR A 213 4.28 -8.39 9.79
N ASN A 214 3.42 -9.24 9.27
CA ASN A 214 3.00 -10.47 9.94
C ASN A 214 3.73 -11.68 9.30
N PRO A 215 4.66 -12.34 10.00
CA PRO A 215 5.41 -13.47 9.47
C PRO A 215 4.62 -14.80 9.47
N ASP A 216 3.46 -14.84 10.14
CA ASP A 216 2.67 -16.09 10.31
C ASP A 216 1.82 -16.43 9.09
N VAL A 217 1.83 -15.59 8.05
CA VAL A 217 1.15 -15.84 6.77
C VAL A 217 2.17 -15.99 5.64
N LYS A 218 1.78 -16.68 4.56
CA LYS A 218 2.69 -16.93 3.43
C LYS A 218 2.92 -15.71 2.53
N ALA A 219 1.92 -14.83 2.42
CA ALA A 219 2.05 -13.60 1.64
C ALA A 219 3.06 -12.65 2.30
N ARG A 220 3.97 -12.06 1.51
CA ARG A 220 4.72 -10.91 1.97
C ARG A 220 3.74 -9.76 2.21
N ASN A 221 3.77 -9.20 3.40
CA ASN A 221 2.78 -8.20 3.80
C ASN A 221 3.44 -7.11 4.63
N VAL A 222 2.97 -5.89 4.49
CA VAL A 222 3.38 -4.78 5.34
C VAL A 222 2.20 -3.83 5.57
N TYR A 223 2.02 -3.47 6.82
CA TYR A 223 1.14 -2.37 7.20
C TYR A 223 1.99 -1.13 7.43
N ILE A 224 1.55 0.00 6.87
CA ILE A 224 2.13 1.32 7.04
C ILE A 224 1.04 2.22 7.60
N PHE A 225 1.17 2.60 8.87
CA PHE A 225 0.15 3.37 9.56
C PHE A 225 -0.17 4.70 8.87
N MET A 226 0.86 5.42 8.42
CA MET A 226 0.72 6.72 7.79
C MET A 226 -0.04 6.62 6.47
N GLY A 227 -1.16 7.33 6.36
CA GLY A 227 -2.03 7.23 5.20
C GLY A 227 -3.11 8.31 5.11
N HIS A 228 -3.12 9.29 6.02
CA HIS A 228 -4.17 10.32 6.04
C HIS A 228 -3.78 11.59 5.29
N SER A 229 -2.55 12.04 5.43
CA SER A 229 -2.12 13.35 4.90
C SER A 229 -1.43 13.25 3.55
N PRO A 230 -1.84 14.04 2.52
CA PRO A 230 -1.16 14.05 1.22
C PRO A 230 0.28 14.56 1.27
N ILE A 231 0.70 15.31 2.30
CA ILE A 231 2.07 15.81 2.45
C ILE A 231 3.08 14.68 2.74
N LEU A 232 2.62 13.49 3.12
CA LEU A 232 3.48 12.32 3.27
C LEU A 232 4.31 12.04 2.01
N PHE A 233 3.76 12.32 0.82
CA PHE A 233 4.46 12.14 -0.46
C PHE A 233 5.57 13.17 -0.72
N ASP A 234 5.72 14.19 0.13
CA ASP A 234 6.86 15.12 0.11
C ASP A 234 8.02 14.61 0.99
N SER A 235 7.76 13.59 1.83
CA SER A 235 8.79 12.91 2.63
C SER A 235 9.53 11.86 1.81
N ARG A 236 10.86 12.02 1.72
CA ARG A 236 11.73 11.03 1.09
C ARG A 236 11.66 9.68 1.81
N ASP A 237 11.66 9.68 3.14
CA ASP A 237 11.61 8.43 3.92
C ASP A 237 10.30 7.69 3.68
N TYR A 238 9.16 8.39 3.70
CA TYR A 238 7.86 7.79 3.42
C TYR A 238 7.79 7.18 2.01
N THR A 239 8.19 7.94 0.98
CA THR A 239 8.16 7.46 -0.40
C THR A 239 9.15 6.32 -0.65
N THR A 240 10.29 6.30 0.07
CA THR A 240 11.24 5.18 0.06
C THR A 240 10.63 3.93 0.66
N ILE A 241 9.99 4.04 1.84
CA ILE A 241 9.29 2.92 2.50
C ILE A 241 8.23 2.35 1.58
N PHE A 242 7.37 3.19 1.00
CA PHE A 242 6.28 2.74 0.15
C PHE A 242 6.82 2.07 -1.13
N SER A 243 7.82 2.66 -1.79
CA SER A 243 8.46 2.06 -2.96
C SER A 243 9.09 0.69 -2.64
N ASN A 244 9.88 0.61 -1.56
CA ASN A 244 10.48 -0.63 -1.12
C ASN A 244 9.42 -1.70 -0.81
N ALA A 245 8.34 -1.31 -0.14
CA ALA A 245 7.22 -2.20 0.19
C ALA A 245 6.59 -2.79 -1.08
N ILE A 246 6.37 -1.99 -2.13
CA ILE A 246 5.81 -2.45 -3.41
C ILE A 246 6.69 -3.54 -4.02
N PHE A 247 7.99 -3.30 -4.18
CA PHE A 247 8.88 -4.27 -4.81
C PHE A 247 9.09 -5.52 -3.94
N TRP A 248 9.23 -5.34 -2.64
CA TRP A 248 9.39 -6.45 -1.72
C TRP A 248 8.14 -7.34 -1.65
N ALA A 249 6.96 -6.74 -1.48
CA ALA A 249 5.71 -7.49 -1.36
C ALA A 249 5.32 -8.17 -2.69
N ALA A 250 5.59 -7.53 -3.84
CA ALA A 250 5.41 -8.15 -5.15
C ALA A 250 6.42 -9.28 -5.45
N GLY A 251 7.39 -9.56 -4.57
CA GLY A 251 8.43 -10.57 -4.79
C GLY A 251 9.45 -10.21 -5.88
N LYS A 252 9.72 -8.92 -6.10
CA LYS A 252 10.54 -8.36 -7.20
C LYS A 252 11.74 -7.53 -6.71
N ASN A 253 12.42 -8.02 -5.68
CA ASN A 253 13.66 -7.39 -5.16
C ASN A 253 14.75 -7.27 -6.23
#